data_448a2ed3343a33c86024fe1eee49293b
#
_entry.id   448a2ed3343a33c86024fe1eee49293b
#
_cell.length_a   1.000
_cell.length_b   1.000
_cell.length_c   1.000
_cell.angle_alpha   90.00
_cell.angle_beta   90.00
_cell.angle_gamma   90.00
#
_symmetry.space_group_name_H-M   'P 1'
#
loop_
_entity.id
_entity.type
_entity.pdbx_description
1 polymer ?
#
loop_
_entity_poly.entity_id
_entity_poly.type
_entity_poly.pdbx_seq_one_letter_code
_entity_poly.pdbx_strand_id
1 'polypeptide(L)'
;PFLIPIAKDYKKLLCVFLVSAILIVIGMHFTPETDIKGYWYVNPITRLPDFLAGMLLFQLYDRLKRKNITAYQGSIIEIASIALFLAFYLYAAEIPKVYRYSCYYWLPVAFLLISFSLQKGIVSRLLSNRILVIGGEISYSFYLIHLFVLLSYAEWQKGSNFHIAWYISIPILF
;
A
#
# COMPACT_ATOMS: atom_id res chain seq x y z
N PRO A 1 -2.53 17.92 15.42
CA PRO A 1 -3.25 18.01 16.70
C PRO A 1 -4.71 17.59 16.60
N PHE A 2 -5.44 17.90 15.51
CA PHE A 2 -6.88 17.61 15.39
C PHE A 2 -7.23 16.13 15.24
N LEU A 3 -6.35 15.32 14.69
CA LEU A 3 -6.57 13.88 14.48
C LEU A 3 -6.37 13.04 15.76
N ILE A 4 -5.63 13.53 16.75
CA ILE A 4 -5.31 12.78 17.96
C ILE A 4 -6.57 12.35 18.75
N PRO A 5 -7.56 13.23 19.04
CA PRO A 5 -8.76 12.81 19.74
C PRO A 5 -9.66 11.88 18.90
N ILE A 6 -9.64 12.03 17.57
CA ILE A 6 -10.38 11.15 16.65
C ILE A 6 -9.73 9.78 16.59
N ALA A 7 -8.39 9.73 16.59
CA ALA A 7 -7.61 8.49 16.53
C ALA A 7 -7.81 7.58 17.77
N LYS A 8 -8.18 8.14 18.93
CA LYS A 8 -8.43 7.36 20.15
C LYS A 8 -9.78 6.66 20.14
N ASP A 9 -10.77 7.22 19.45
CA ASP A 9 -12.13 6.68 19.42
C ASP A 9 -12.38 5.94 18.10
N TYR A 10 -12.44 4.61 18.18
CA TYR A 10 -12.67 3.74 17.01
C TYR A 10 -13.93 4.14 16.22
N LYS A 11 -15.02 4.49 16.89
CA LYS A 11 -16.28 4.83 16.20
C LYS A 11 -16.15 6.13 15.41
N LYS A 12 -15.49 7.14 15.99
CA LYS A 12 -15.25 8.42 15.30
C LYS A 12 -14.31 8.24 14.13
N LEU A 13 -13.23 7.49 14.33
CA LEU A 13 -12.26 7.21 13.27
C LEU A 13 -12.91 6.43 12.11
N LEU A 14 -13.73 5.41 12.41
CA LEU A 14 -14.48 4.67 11.41
C LEU A 14 -15.46 5.56 10.65
N CYS A 15 -16.17 6.45 11.34
CA CYS A 15 -17.10 7.39 10.71
C CYS A 15 -16.35 8.33 9.74
N VAL A 16 -15.24 8.93 10.16
CA VAL A 16 -14.43 9.81 9.32
C VAL A 16 -13.87 9.05 8.11
N PHE A 17 -13.40 7.82 8.31
CA PHE A 17 -12.95 6.95 7.21
C PHE A 17 -14.07 6.69 6.21
N LEU A 18 -15.25 6.27 6.67
CA LEU A 18 -16.38 5.97 5.79
C LEU A 18 -16.85 7.20 5.01
N VAL A 19 -16.96 8.35 5.67
CA VAL A 19 -17.34 9.60 5.01
C VAL A 19 -16.31 9.98 3.94
N SER A 20 -15.02 9.94 4.27
CA SER A 20 -13.95 10.27 3.31
C SER A 20 -13.88 9.26 2.16
N ALA A 21 -14.08 7.98 2.41
CA ALA A 21 -14.12 6.93 1.39
C ALA A 21 -15.30 7.11 0.43
N ILE A 22 -16.49 7.40 0.96
CA ILE A 22 -17.70 7.66 0.15
C ILE A 22 -17.48 8.89 -0.74
N LEU A 23 -16.96 9.98 -0.18
CA LEU A 23 -16.70 11.20 -0.95
C LEU A 23 -15.71 10.95 -2.08
N ILE A 24 -14.66 10.16 -1.84
CA ILE A 24 -13.68 9.80 -2.87
C ILE A 24 -14.31 8.91 -3.95
N VAL A 25 -15.08 7.89 -3.59
CA VAL A 25 -15.74 7.01 -4.57
C VAL A 25 -16.73 7.80 -5.43
N ILE A 26 -17.51 8.72 -4.83
CA ILE A 26 -18.40 9.61 -5.57
C ILE A 26 -17.59 10.51 -6.52
N GLY A 27 -16.52 11.13 -6.02
CA GLY A 27 -15.67 11.98 -6.85
C GLY A 27 -15.04 11.22 -8.03
N MET A 28 -14.62 9.98 -7.81
CA MET A 28 -14.08 9.11 -8.86
C MET A 28 -15.10 8.83 -9.96
N HIS A 29 -16.37 8.66 -9.60
CA HIS A 29 -17.44 8.39 -10.56
C HIS A 29 -17.64 9.54 -11.57
N PHE A 30 -17.38 10.78 -11.14
CA PHE A 30 -17.51 11.97 -11.98
C PHE A 30 -16.22 12.41 -12.67
N THR A 31 -15.12 11.70 -12.49
CA THR A 31 -13.81 12.09 -13.04
C THR A 31 -13.58 11.45 -14.41
N PRO A 32 -13.26 12.22 -15.46
CA PRO A 32 -12.90 11.69 -16.77
C PRO A 32 -11.59 10.90 -16.71
N GLU A 33 -11.45 9.87 -17.56
CA GLU A 33 -10.32 8.93 -17.54
C GLU A 33 -8.96 9.59 -17.85
N THR A 34 -8.93 10.76 -18.44
CA THR A 34 -7.70 11.44 -18.88
C THR A 34 -6.83 11.94 -17.72
N ASP A 35 -7.45 12.31 -16.59
CA ASP A 35 -6.77 13.03 -15.49
C ASP A 35 -6.64 12.21 -14.19
N ILE A 36 -6.87 10.90 -14.24
CA ILE A 36 -6.92 10.00 -13.08
C ILE A 36 -5.64 10.08 -12.24
N LYS A 37 -4.45 10.08 -12.87
CA LYS A 37 -3.19 10.05 -12.14
C LYS A 37 -2.95 11.31 -11.32
N GLY A 38 -3.22 12.48 -11.87
CA GLY A 38 -2.99 13.76 -11.19
C GLY A 38 -3.94 13.97 -10.01
N TYR A 39 -5.22 13.71 -10.22
CA TYR A 39 -6.24 13.98 -9.20
C TYR A 39 -6.31 12.90 -8.12
N TRP A 40 -6.21 11.61 -8.48
CA TRP A 40 -6.52 10.51 -7.56
C TRP A 40 -5.28 9.77 -7.04
N TYR A 41 -4.18 9.76 -7.78
CA TYR A 41 -2.99 9.03 -7.36
C TYR A 41 -1.98 9.90 -6.61
N VAL A 42 -1.73 11.12 -7.06
CA VAL A 42 -0.67 12.00 -6.53
C VAL A 42 -1.19 12.95 -5.44
N ASN A 43 -2.48 13.27 -5.42
CA ASN A 43 -3.04 14.26 -4.52
C ASN A 43 -3.07 13.74 -3.06
N PRO A 44 -2.47 14.44 -2.09
CA PRO A 44 -2.45 14.03 -0.68
C PRO A 44 -3.84 13.93 -0.04
N ILE A 45 -4.80 14.74 -0.47
CA ILE A 45 -6.16 14.73 0.09
C ILE A 45 -6.88 13.42 -0.25
N THR A 46 -6.68 12.91 -1.47
CA THR A 46 -7.28 11.65 -1.91
C THR A 46 -6.60 10.42 -1.28
N ARG A 47 -5.41 10.59 -0.68
CA ARG A 47 -4.69 9.59 0.09
C ARG A 47 -5.04 9.58 1.57
N LEU A 48 -5.84 10.54 2.03
CA LEU A 48 -6.27 10.60 3.43
C LEU A 48 -6.99 9.31 3.89
N PRO A 49 -7.92 8.69 3.13
CA PRO A 49 -8.54 7.44 3.54
C PRO A 49 -7.54 6.28 3.68
N ASP A 50 -6.49 6.22 2.85
CA ASP A 50 -5.45 5.19 2.98
C ASP A 50 -4.76 5.30 4.36
N PHE A 51 -4.47 6.52 4.78
CA PHE A 51 -3.90 6.80 6.10
C PHE A 51 -4.88 6.46 7.23
N LEU A 52 -6.14 6.85 7.12
CA LEU A 52 -7.19 6.54 8.10
C LEU A 52 -7.43 5.02 8.19
N ALA A 53 -7.40 4.31 7.05
CA ALA A 53 -7.47 2.85 7.02
C ALA A 53 -6.30 2.22 7.81
N GLY A 54 -5.08 2.71 7.63
CA GLY A 54 -3.92 2.26 8.40
C GLY A 54 -4.12 2.45 9.92
N MET A 55 -4.67 3.59 10.36
CA MET A 55 -4.98 3.83 11.77
C MET A 55 -6.06 2.87 12.30
N LEU A 56 -7.11 2.58 11.53
CA LEU A 56 -8.14 1.60 11.88
C LEU A 56 -7.56 0.19 11.99
N LEU A 57 -6.71 -0.20 11.03
CA LEU A 57 -6.02 -1.48 11.04
C LEU A 57 -5.13 -1.64 12.26
N PHE A 58 -4.42 -0.58 12.68
CA PHE A 58 -3.63 -0.61 13.90
C PHE A 58 -4.49 -0.85 15.15
N GLN A 59 -5.63 -0.18 15.29
CA GLN A 59 -6.55 -0.41 16.41
C GLN A 59 -7.14 -1.83 16.37
N LEU A 60 -7.44 -2.35 15.19
CA LEU A 60 -7.90 -3.73 15.00
C LEU A 60 -6.81 -4.73 15.39
N TYR A 61 -5.58 -4.51 14.95
CA TYR A 61 -4.41 -5.29 15.34
C TYR A 61 -4.24 -5.34 16.86
N ASP A 62 -4.33 -4.19 17.56
CA ASP A 62 -4.17 -4.12 19.02
C ASP A 62 -5.21 -4.97 19.76
N ARG A 63 -6.40 -5.12 19.22
CA ARG A 63 -7.45 -5.99 19.74
C ARG A 63 -7.19 -7.47 19.41
N LEU A 64 -6.75 -7.77 18.18
CA LEU A 64 -6.56 -9.13 17.70
C LEU A 64 -5.31 -9.78 18.27
N LYS A 65 -4.25 -9.04 18.52
CA LYS A 65 -3.01 -9.59 19.12
C LYS A 65 -3.21 -10.21 20.51
N ARG A 66 -4.27 -9.79 21.22
CA ARG A 66 -4.65 -10.32 22.54
C ARG A 66 -5.39 -11.65 22.46
N LYS A 67 -5.85 -12.05 21.27
CA LYS A 67 -6.54 -13.31 21.06
C LYS A 67 -5.55 -14.46 20.92
N ASN A 68 -5.87 -15.58 21.51
CA ASN A 68 -5.10 -16.82 21.37
C ASN A 68 -5.39 -17.46 19.99
N ILE A 69 -4.67 -17.00 18.98
CA ILE A 69 -4.72 -17.57 17.63
C ILE A 69 -3.65 -18.65 17.56
N THR A 70 -4.05 -19.89 17.22
CA THR A 70 -3.13 -20.99 17.03
C THR A 70 -2.30 -20.81 15.75
N ALA A 71 -1.12 -21.45 15.67
CA ALA A 71 -0.26 -21.38 14.48
C ALA A 71 -0.98 -21.90 13.23
N TYR A 72 -1.84 -22.91 13.38
CA TYR A 72 -2.65 -23.45 12.29
C TYR A 72 -3.66 -22.41 11.76
N GLN A 73 -4.42 -21.77 12.66
CA GLN A 73 -5.35 -20.69 12.29
C GLN A 73 -4.62 -19.50 11.64
N GLY A 74 -3.46 -19.12 12.20
CA GLY A 74 -2.63 -18.08 11.62
C GLY A 74 -2.21 -18.41 10.18
N SER A 75 -1.78 -19.64 9.93
CA SER A 75 -1.38 -20.07 8.58
C SER A 75 -2.53 -20.05 7.58
N ILE A 76 -3.74 -20.49 7.99
CA ILE A 76 -4.93 -20.42 7.14
C ILE A 76 -5.26 -18.95 6.80
N ILE A 77 -5.23 -18.06 7.78
CA ILE A 77 -5.52 -16.63 7.58
C ILE A 77 -4.49 -16.01 6.62
N GLU A 78 -3.19 -16.33 6.77
CA GLU A 78 -2.15 -15.83 5.87
C GLU A 78 -2.34 -16.33 4.44
N ILE A 79 -2.59 -17.63 4.25
CA ILE A 79 -2.81 -18.21 2.90
C ILE A 79 -4.09 -17.64 2.28
N ALA A 80 -5.17 -17.50 3.06
CA ALA A 80 -6.40 -16.90 2.58
C ALA A 80 -6.22 -15.44 2.17
N SER A 81 -5.40 -14.67 2.91
CA SER A 81 -5.11 -13.27 2.56
C SER A 81 -4.31 -13.15 1.27
N ILE A 82 -3.34 -14.03 1.05
CA ILE A 82 -2.58 -14.10 -0.20
C ILE A 82 -3.49 -14.50 -1.36
N ALA A 83 -4.31 -15.53 -1.19
CA ALA A 83 -5.26 -15.99 -2.20
C ALA A 83 -6.26 -14.89 -2.58
N LEU A 84 -6.78 -14.16 -1.59
CA LEU A 84 -7.66 -13.02 -1.81
C LEU A 84 -6.96 -11.91 -2.61
N PHE A 85 -5.73 -11.56 -2.23
CA PHE A 85 -4.96 -10.55 -2.95
C PHE A 85 -4.70 -10.95 -4.40
N LEU A 86 -4.31 -12.21 -4.64
CA LEU A 86 -4.10 -12.74 -5.98
C LEU A 86 -5.39 -12.76 -6.81
N ALA A 87 -6.53 -13.14 -6.21
CA ALA A 87 -7.82 -13.09 -6.88
C ALA A 87 -8.16 -11.67 -7.34
N PHE A 88 -8.01 -10.66 -6.46
CA PHE A 88 -8.20 -9.27 -6.83
C PHE A 88 -7.21 -8.81 -7.91
N TYR A 89 -5.97 -9.25 -7.85
CA TYR A 89 -4.97 -8.92 -8.87
C TYR A 89 -5.33 -9.49 -10.25
N LEU A 90 -5.78 -10.74 -10.32
CA LEU A 90 -6.21 -11.38 -11.58
C LEU A 90 -7.45 -10.71 -12.18
N TYR A 91 -8.41 -10.32 -11.33
CA TYR A 91 -9.62 -9.62 -11.76
C TYR A 91 -9.42 -8.12 -12.03
N ALA A 92 -8.25 -7.56 -11.74
CA ALA A 92 -7.98 -6.14 -11.88
C ALA A 92 -8.14 -5.61 -13.32
N ALA A 93 -7.98 -6.47 -14.33
CA ALA A 93 -8.14 -6.08 -15.74
C ALA A 93 -9.57 -5.65 -16.08
N GLU A 94 -10.57 -6.28 -15.45
CA GLU A 94 -12.01 -6.02 -15.67
C GLU A 94 -12.50 -4.75 -14.96
N ILE A 95 -11.71 -4.21 -14.03
CA ILE A 95 -12.10 -3.07 -13.21
C ILE A 95 -11.62 -1.75 -13.85
N PRO A 96 -12.47 -0.70 -13.94
CA PRO A 96 -12.07 0.60 -14.43
C PRO A 96 -10.83 1.15 -13.73
N LYS A 97 -9.91 1.76 -14.48
CA LYS A 97 -8.63 2.27 -13.97
C LYS A 97 -8.80 3.23 -12.79
N VAL A 98 -9.88 4.02 -12.78
CA VAL A 98 -10.20 4.98 -11.71
C VAL A 98 -10.23 4.31 -10.34
N TYR A 99 -10.99 3.23 -10.19
CA TYR A 99 -11.12 2.50 -8.92
C TYR A 99 -9.86 1.70 -8.59
N ARG A 100 -9.18 1.16 -9.59
CA ARG A 100 -7.97 0.34 -9.45
C ARG A 100 -6.79 1.11 -8.86
N TYR A 101 -6.71 2.44 -9.11
CA TYR A 101 -5.65 3.28 -8.54
C TYR A 101 -5.89 3.72 -7.09
N SER A 102 -7.05 3.45 -6.49
CA SER A 102 -7.35 3.85 -5.13
C SER A 102 -8.08 2.76 -4.34
N CYS A 103 -9.41 2.73 -4.36
CA CYS A 103 -10.20 1.96 -3.40
C CYS A 103 -10.24 0.44 -3.65
N TYR A 104 -9.98 -0.01 -4.88
CA TYR A 104 -10.11 -1.42 -5.25
C TYR A 104 -9.29 -2.36 -4.38
N TYR A 105 -8.06 -1.98 -4.07
CA TYR A 105 -7.14 -2.81 -3.28
C TYR A 105 -7.26 -2.61 -1.76
N TRP A 106 -8.11 -1.73 -1.26
CA TRP A 106 -8.20 -1.47 0.18
C TRP A 106 -8.52 -2.72 0.98
N LEU A 107 -9.50 -3.51 0.53
CA LEU A 107 -9.91 -4.73 1.23
C LEU A 107 -8.82 -5.80 1.24
N PRO A 108 -8.27 -6.25 0.09
CA PRO A 108 -7.25 -7.30 0.09
C PRO A 108 -5.95 -6.86 0.77
N VAL A 109 -5.54 -5.60 0.63
CA VAL A 109 -4.34 -5.07 1.31
C VAL A 109 -4.57 -4.97 2.81
N ALA A 110 -5.73 -4.50 3.27
CA ALA A 110 -6.06 -4.43 4.69
C ALA A 110 -6.03 -5.82 5.33
N PHE A 111 -6.61 -6.82 4.65
CA PHE A 111 -6.62 -8.20 5.15
C PHE A 111 -5.22 -8.80 5.17
N LEU A 112 -4.42 -8.55 4.15
CA LEU A 112 -3.02 -8.97 4.08
C LEU A 112 -2.18 -8.33 5.20
N LEU A 113 -2.29 -7.02 5.40
CA LEU A 113 -1.57 -6.31 6.46
C LEU A 113 -1.91 -6.86 7.86
N ILE A 114 -3.19 -7.07 8.16
CA ILE A 114 -3.62 -7.61 9.45
C ILE A 114 -3.09 -9.04 9.65
N SER A 115 -3.24 -9.91 8.65
CA SER A 115 -2.83 -11.31 8.77
C SER A 115 -1.33 -11.44 9.06
N PHE A 116 -0.49 -10.71 8.32
CA PHE A 116 0.97 -10.74 8.50
C PHE A 116 1.43 -10.00 9.76
N SER A 117 0.73 -8.95 10.20
CA SER A 117 1.05 -8.24 11.44
C SER A 117 0.90 -9.12 12.68
N LEU A 118 0.02 -10.12 12.64
CA LEU A 118 -0.17 -11.05 13.76
C LEU A 118 1.00 -12.03 13.95
N GLN A 119 1.80 -12.28 12.92
CA GLN A 119 3.00 -13.13 12.93
C GLN A 119 2.75 -14.53 13.51
N LYS A 120 1.57 -15.12 13.29
CA LYS A 120 1.17 -16.41 13.86
C LYS A 120 1.31 -17.59 12.88
N GLY A 121 1.36 -17.33 11.58
CA GLY A 121 1.37 -18.36 10.55
C GLY A 121 2.78 -18.82 10.12
N ILE A 122 2.79 -19.76 9.17
CA ILE A 122 4.03 -20.34 8.63
C ILE A 122 4.71 -19.34 7.70
N VAL A 123 3.94 -18.60 6.89
CA VAL A 123 4.51 -17.66 5.90
C VAL A 123 5.20 -16.50 6.61
N SER A 124 4.56 -15.89 7.62
CA SER A 124 5.18 -14.81 8.40
C SER A 124 6.45 -15.30 9.12
N ARG A 125 6.45 -16.51 9.62
CA ARG A 125 7.65 -17.12 10.25
C ARG A 125 8.78 -17.29 9.23
N LEU A 126 8.48 -17.73 8.01
CA LEU A 126 9.48 -17.83 6.94
C LEU A 126 10.04 -16.46 6.56
N LEU A 127 9.16 -15.46 6.40
CA LEU A 127 9.54 -14.08 6.06
C LEU A 127 10.31 -13.38 7.18
N SER A 128 10.15 -13.81 8.44
CA SER A 128 10.90 -13.30 9.59
C SER A 128 12.34 -13.83 9.66
N ASN A 129 12.79 -14.59 8.67
CA ASN A 129 14.20 -14.99 8.58
C ASN A 129 15.10 -13.74 8.45
N ARG A 130 16.20 -13.72 9.18
CA ARG A 130 17.15 -12.58 9.24
C ARG A 130 17.61 -12.11 7.86
N ILE A 131 17.85 -13.03 6.93
CA ILE A 131 18.27 -12.70 5.56
C ILE A 131 17.17 -11.91 4.82
N LEU A 132 15.91 -12.35 4.93
CA LEU A 132 14.78 -11.68 4.29
C LEU A 132 14.47 -10.33 4.92
N VAL A 133 14.62 -10.21 6.24
CA VAL A 133 14.45 -8.93 6.95
C VAL A 133 15.51 -7.92 6.50
N ILE A 134 16.78 -8.31 6.46
CA ILE A 134 17.87 -7.45 5.96
C ILE A 134 17.64 -7.09 4.50
N GLY A 135 17.20 -8.04 3.66
CA GLY A 135 16.83 -7.77 2.27
C GLY A 135 15.72 -6.72 2.15
N GLY A 136 14.71 -6.77 3.03
CA GLY A 136 13.65 -5.78 3.12
C GLY A 136 14.15 -4.38 3.50
N GLU A 137 15.02 -4.29 4.50
CA GLU A 137 15.64 -3.02 4.94
C GLU A 137 16.50 -2.39 3.82
N ILE A 138 17.31 -3.21 3.14
CA ILE A 138 18.11 -2.77 1.99
C ILE A 138 17.19 -2.27 0.86
N SER A 139 16.13 -3.03 0.53
CA SER A 139 15.17 -2.66 -0.51
C SER A 139 14.46 -1.35 -0.20
N TYR A 140 14.11 -1.11 1.06
CA TYR A 140 13.50 0.15 1.49
C TYR A 140 14.47 1.33 1.34
N SER A 141 15.71 1.17 1.78
CA SER A 141 16.75 2.19 1.64
C SER A 141 17.02 2.51 0.17
N PHE A 142 17.06 1.47 -0.67
CA PHE A 142 17.21 1.61 -2.10
C PHE A 142 16.01 2.36 -2.72
N TYR A 143 14.79 2.04 -2.30
CA TYR A 143 13.58 2.74 -2.73
C TYR A 143 13.62 4.23 -2.42
N LEU A 144 14.14 4.65 -1.27
CA LEU A 144 14.26 6.07 -0.91
C LEU A 144 15.26 6.83 -1.79
N ILE A 145 16.35 6.17 -2.20
CA ILE A 145 17.44 6.81 -2.93
C ILE A 145 17.21 6.76 -4.45
N HIS A 146 16.55 5.71 -4.97
CA HIS A 146 16.45 5.49 -6.41
C HIS A 146 15.82 6.67 -7.17
N LEU A 147 14.80 7.32 -6.60
CA LEU A 147 14.14 8.47 -7.22
C LEU A 147 15.10 9.65 -7.36
N PHE A 148 15.89 9.92 -6.31
CA PHE A 148 16.90 10.98 -6.33
C PHE A 148 17.96 10.71 -7.39
N VAL A 149 18.46 9.48 -7.46
CA VAL A 149 19.44 9.03 -8.47
C VAL A 149 18.88 9.17 -9.89
N LEU A 150 17.64 8.72 -10.11
CA LEU A 150 16.98 8.83 -11.43
C LEU A 150 16.79 10.30 -11.86
N LEU A 151 16.36 11.17 -10.95
CA LEU A 151 16.19 12.60 -11.23
C LEU A 151 17.52 13.29 -11.53
N SER A 152 18.55 13.01 -10.73
CA SER A 152 19.89 13.56 -10.94
C SER A 152 20.48 13.10 -12.28
N TYR A 153 20.28 11.83 -12.63
CA TYR A 153 20.71 11.29 -13.92
C TYR A 153 19.95 11.92 -15.09
N ALA A 154 18.65 12.12 -14.95
CA ALA A 154 17.83 12.76 -15.98
C ALA A 154 18.25 14.21 -16.23
N GLU A 155 18.56 14.96 -15.16
CA GLU A 155 19.08 16.34 -15.29
C GLU A 155 20.48 16.37 -15.92
N TRP A 156 21.37 15.46 -15.51
CA TRP A 156 22.71 15.34 -16.12
C TRP A 156 22.63 15.02 -17.60
N GLN A 157 21.73 14.13 -18.02
CA GLN A 157 21.52 13.76 -19.41
C GLN A 157 21.02 14.91 -20.29
N LYS A 158 20.20 15.84 -19.72
CA LYS A 158 19.75 17.04 -20.43
C LYS A 158 20.90 18.01 -20.74
N GLY A 159 21.88 18.09 -19.83
CA GLY A 159 23.06 18.96 -19.97
C GLY A 159 24.21 18.37 -20.79
N SER A 160 24.20 17.08 -21.06
CA SER A 160 25.22 16.36 -21.80
C SER A 160 24.76 16.00 -23.20
N ASN A 161 25.62 16.17 -24.21
CA ASN A 161 25.35 15.68 -25.58
C ASN A 161 25.43 14.14 -25.69
N PHE A 162 25.57 13.44 -24.57
CA PHE A 162 25.74 11.99 -24.51
C PHE A 162 24.43 11.32 -24.06
N HIS A 163 23.68 10.79 -25.02
CA HIS A 163 22.45 10.05 -24.75
C HIS A 163 22.71 8.56 -24.62
N ILE A 164 22.74 8.06 -23.39
CA ILE A 164 22.71 6.61 -23.16
C ILE A 164 21.27 6.12 -23.37
N ALA A 165 21.10 5.09 -24.19
CA ALA A 165 19.79 4.52 -24.43
C ALA A 165 19.17 4.03 -23.09
N TRP A 166 17.90 4.30 -22.87
CA TRP A 166 17.17 4.02 -21.62
C TRP A 166 17.26 2.56 -21.16
N TYR A 167 17.34 1.60 -22.09
CA TYR A 167 17.47 0.18 -21.79
C TYR A 167 18.88 -0.23 -21.29
N ILE A 168 19.90 0.65 -21.45
CA ILE A 168 21.23 0.47 -20.88
C ILE A 168 21.34 1.21 -19.55
N SER A 169 20.69 2.36 -19.42
CA SER A 169 20.73 3.15 -18.20
C SER A 169 19.98 2.49 -17.03
N ILE A 170 18.88 1.77 -17.29
CA ILE A 170 18.13 1.06 -16.25
C ILE A 170 18.99 0.00 -15.53
N PRO A 171 19.68 -0.93 -16.17
CA PRO A 171 20.51 -1.93 -15.48
C PRO A 171 21.73 -1.35 -14.75
N ILE A 172 22.19 -0.14 -15.12
CA ILE A 172 23.32 0.53 -14.46
C ILE A 172 22.84 1.26 -13.18
N LEU A 173 21.59 1.70 -13.16
CA LEU A 173 20.98 2.44 -12.05
C LEU A 173 20.28 1.53 -11.04
N PHE A 174 20.03 0.27 -11.37
CA PHE A 174 19.43 -0.77 -10.56
C PHE A 174 20.32 -2.01 -10.46
#